data_92583feea4ff3d56fef972a2f939d96e
#
_entry.id   92583feea4ff3d56fef972a2f939d96e
#
_cell.length_a   1.000
_cell.length_b   1.000
_cell.length_c   1.000
_cell.angle_alpha   90.00
_cell.angle_beta   90.00
_cell.angle_gamma   90.00
#
_symmetry.space_group_name_H-M   'P 1'
#
loop_
_entity.id
_entity.type
_entity.pdbx_description
1 polymer ?
#
loop_
_entity_poly.entity_id
_entity_poly.type
_entity_poly.pdbx_seq_one_letter_code
_entity_poly.pdbx_strand_id
1 'polypeptide(L)'
;ALHFGLGKLTGIELPSEKTGMLAQRKDGWGPGDTLSAAIGQGDNSFTPIQIAKYISSIANGGTVVQPAIVKTILNSDGTEVSQEEIRNFVNNKLGITDQNDGIEISAESIEIAKEGMRMATSEAGGTAYNIFKNFIVEVAGKTGSAETAQSDIVNAWFVCFAPFDNPEVAIAVMIENGGHGNYAAEVARDVLTQYFGMNVVEEVSESLTAIPYTEQMR
;
A
#
# COMPACT_ATOMS: atom_id res chain seq x y z
N ALA A 1 -14.34 -1.89 -2.67
CA ALA A 1 -13.09 -2.57 -3.00
C ALA A 1 -12.83 -2.56 -4.51
N LEU A 2 -13.74 -3.09 -5.34
CA LEU A 2 -13.60 -3.11 -6.81
C LEU A 2 -13.45 -1.71 -7.41
N HIS A 3 -14.17 -0.72 -6.89
CA HIS A 3 -14.07 0.68 -7.30
C HIS A 3 -12.63 1.21 -7.20
N PHE A 4 -11.92 0.86 -6.14
CA PHE A 4 -10.52 1.23 -5.92
C PHE A 4 -9.52 0.35 -6.69
N GLY A 5 -9.98 -0.58 -7.52
CA GLY A 5 -9.15 -1.45 -8.35
C GLY A 5 -8.60 -2.69 -7.65
N LEU A 6 -9.06 -3.01 -6.44
CA LEU A 6 -8.69 -4.27 -5.78
C LEU A 6 -9.28 -5.47 -6.54
N GLY A 7 -8.45 -6.48 -6.81
CA GLY A 7 -8.84 -7.63 -7.62
C GLY A 7 -8.77 -7.40 -9.14
N LYS A 8 -8.14 -6.31 -9.59
CA LYS A 8 -7.95 -5.96 -11.01
C LYS A 8 -6.48 -5.60 -11.26
N LEU A 9 -6.04 -5.62 -12.52
CA LEU A 9 -4.74 -5.04 -12.90
C LEU A 9 -4.74 -3.54 -12.59
N THR A 10 -3.61 -3.02 -12.10
CA THR A 10 -3.46 -1.59 -11.82
C THR A 10 -3.14 -0.80 -13.08
N GLY A 11 -2.58 -1.46 -14.09
CA GLY A 11 -2.13 -0.84 -15.34
C GLY A 11 -0.74 -0.22 -15.25
N ILE A 12 0.06 -0.60 -14.25
CA ILE A 12 1.48 -0.22 -14.18
C ILE A 12 2.26 -0.89 -15.33
N GLU A 13 3.25 -0.21 -15.90
CA GLU A 13 4.02 -0.67 -17.07
C GLU A 13 5.06 -1.73 -16.69
N LEU A 14 4.66 -2.69 -15.85
CA LEU A 14 5.50 -3.82 -15.46
C LEU A 14 4.95 -5.14 -16.02
N PRO A 15 5.82 -6.04 -16.48
CA PRO A 15 5.39 -7.35 -16.96
C PRO A 15 4.90 -8.22 -15.80
N SER A 16 3.98 -9.14 -16.11
CA SER A 16 3.52 -10.17 -15.18
C SER A 16 2.77 -9.66 -13.94
N GLU A 17 2.16 -8.48 -14.04
CA GLU A 17 1.26 -7.97 -12.99
C GLU A 17 0.17 -9.01 -12.70
N LYS A 18 -0.22 -9.14 -11.43
CA LYS A 18 -1.27 -10.05 -10.98
C LYS A 18 -2.50 -9.26 -10.57
N THR A 19 -3.68 -9.78 -10.94
CA THR A 19 -4.97 -9.20 -10.55
C THR A 19 -5.25 -9.29 -9.04
N GLY A 20 -4.53 -10.16 -8.33
CA GLY A 20 -4.94 -10.52 -7.00
C GLY A 20 -6.31 -11.22 -6.98
N MET A 21 -6.89 -11.31 -5.80
CA MET A 21 -8.20 -11.89 -5.61
C MET A 21 -8.98 -11.09 -4.58
N LEU A 22 -10.20 -10.71 -4.92
CA LEU A 22 -11.16 -10.11 -3.99
C LEU A 22 -12.20 -11.17 -3.62
N ALA A 23 -12.36 -11.42 -2.33
CA ALA A 23 -13.38 -12.35 -1.82
C ALA A 23 -14.77 -11.93 -2.33
N GLN A 24 -15.46 -12.85 -2.96
CA GLN A 24 -16.81 -12.66 -3.48
C GLN A 24 -17.74 -13.71 -2.88
N ARG A 25 -18.97 -13.32 -2.62
CA ARG A 25 -19.99 -14.27 -2.18
C ARG A 25 -20.19 -15.34 -3.25
N LYS A 26 -20.06 -16.59 -2.82
CA LYS A 26 -20.20 -17.81 -3.66
C LYS A 26 -21.06 -18.82 -2.94
N ASP A 27 -21.45 -19.88 -3.63
CA ASP A 27 -22.15 -21.02 -3.00
C ASP A 27 -21.33 -21.55 -1.82
N GLY A 28 -21.99 -21.76 -0.70
CA GLY A 28 -21.36 -22.15 0.57
C GLY A 28 -20.83 -20.99 1.43
N TRP A 29 -21.00 -19.72 1.02
CA TRP A 29 -20.63 -18.57 1.83
C TRP A 29 -21.40 -18.52 3.15
N GLY A 30 -20.69 -18.62 4.26
CA GLY A 30 -21.25 -18.60 5.61
C GLY A 30 -21.00 -17.29 6.36
N PRO A 31 -21.54 -17.17 7.59
CA PRO A 31 -21.27 -16.01 8.44
C PRO A 31 -19.78 -15.79 8.76
N GLY A 32 -19.00 -16.90 8.89
CA GLY A 32 -17.58 -16.84 9.15
C GLY A 32 -16.80 -16.18 8.00
N ASP A 33 -17.18 -16.48 6.74
CA ASP A 33 -16.56 -15.83 5.56
C ASP A 33 -16.81 -14.33 5.54
N THR A 34 -18.02 -13.91 5.96
CA THR A 34 -18.36 -12.48 6.07
C THR A 34 -17.50 -11.79 7.13
N LEU A 35 -17.28 -12.41 8.29
CA LEU A 35 -16.43 -11.86 9.35
C LEU A 35 -14.98 -11.80 8.89
N SER A 36 -14.46 -12.84 8.27
CA SER A 36 -13.09 -12.87 7.73
C SER A 36 -12.90 -11.80 6.66
N ALA A 37 -13.81 -11.70 5.69
CA ALA A 37 -13.73 -10.69 4.63
C ALA A 37 -13.81 -9.25 5.17
N ALA A 38 -14.59 -9.01 6.24
CA ALA A 38 -14.75 -7.69 6.85
C ALA A 38 -13.45 -7.14 7.46
N ILE A 39 -12.54 -8.01 7.89
CA ILE A 39 -11.22 -7.64 8.41
C ILE A 39 -10.09 -7.82 7.39
N GLY A 40 -10.44 -8.06 6.11
CA GLY A 40 -9.46 -8.23 5.02
C GLY A 40 -8.80 -9.60 4.94
N GLN A 41 -9.31 -10.57 5.70
CA GLN A 41 -8.87 -11.97 5.69
C GLN A 41 -9.72 -12.84 4.73
N GLY A 42 -9.53 -14.15 4.79
CA GLY A 42 -10.23 -15.13 3.95
C GLY A 42 -9.65 -15.16 2.54
N ASP A 43 -10.50 -15.23 1.52
CA ASP A 43 -10.11 -15.35 0.10
C ASP A 43 -9.53 -14.04 -0.48
N ASN A 44 -9.25 -13.02 0.32
CA ASN A 44 -8.63 -11.78 -0.15
C ASN A 44 -7.12 -11.96 -0.36
N SER A 45 -6.63 -11.60 -1.54
CA SER A 45 -5.20 -11.60 -1.86
C SER A 45 -4.88 -10.45 -2.80
N PHE A 46 -4.10 -9.48 -2.34
CA PHE A 46 -3.79 -8.28 -3.10
C PHE A 46 -2.29 -8.08 -3.21
N THR A 47 -1.86 -7.52 -4.34
CA THR A 47 -0.46 -7.13 -4.51
C THR A 47 -0.16 -5.81 -3.78
N PRO A 48 1.09 -5.59 -3.34
CA PRO A 48 1.47 -4.32 -2.70
C PRO A 48 1.13 -3.09 -3.55
N ILE A 49 1.25 -3.16 -4.88
CA ILE A 49 0.90 -2.05 -5.75
C ILE A 49 -0.61 -1.76 -5.78
N GLN A 50 -1.46 -2.77 -5.70
CA GLN A 50 -2.91 -2.56 -5.58
C GLN A 50 -3.26 -1.86 -4.28
N ILE A 51 -2.62 -2.27 -3.18
CA ILE A 51 -2.81 -1.64 -1.87
C ILE A 51 -2.28 -0.20 -1.88
N ALA A 52 -1.11 0.07 -2.47
CA ALA A 52 -0.59 1.43 -2.61
C ALA A 52 -1.54 2.32 -3.42
N LYS A 53 -2.07 1.82 -4.56
CA LYS A 53 -3.10 2.50 -5.37
C LYS A 53 -4.36 2.80 -4.55
N TYR A 54 -4.83 1.84 -3.77
CA TYR A 54 -5.99 2.00 -2.91
C TYR A 54 -5.78 3.10 -1.86
N ILE A 55 -4.64 3.09 -1.17
CA ILE A 55 -4.31 4.11 -0.17
C ILE A 55 -4.11 5.48 -0.80
N SER A 56 -3.48 5.57 -1.98
CA SER A 56 -3.38 6.81 -2.75
C SER A 56 -4.76 7.39 -3.07
N SER A 57 -5.71 6.53 -3.41
CA SER A 57 -7.09 6.97 -3.72
C SER A 57 -7.81 7.50 -2.48
N ILE A 58 -7.59 6.93 -1.30
CA ILE A 58 -8.12 7.46 -0.03
C ILE A 58 -7.46 8.82 0.27
N ALA A 59 -6.13 8.88 0.17
CA ALA A 59 -5.37 10.08 0.47
C ALA A 59 -5.81 11.29 -0.37
N ASN A 60 -6.12 11.10 -1.65
CA ASN A 60 -6.49 12.15 -2.58
C ASN A 60 -8.01 12.44 -2.69
N GLY A 61 -8.79 12.02 -1.70
CA GLY A 61 -10.22 12.31 -1.65
C GLY A 61 -11.10 11.36 -2.47
N GLY A 62 -10.61 10.16 -2.79
CA GLY A 62 -11.40 9.11 -3.46
C GLY A 62 -11.12 8.94 -4.96
N THR A 63 -10.32 9.81 -5.55
CA THR A 63 -9.98 9.70 -6.97
C THR A 63 -9.04 8.51 -7.20
N VAL A 64 -9.46 7.58 -8.05
CA VAL A 64 -8.64 6.42 -8.42
C VAL A 64 -7.63 6.82 -9.48
N VAL A 65 -6.35 6.60 -9.19
CA VAL A 65 -5.24 6.89 -10.11
C VAL A 65 -4.64 5.60 -10.65
N GLN A 66 -4.13 5.63 -11.88
CA GLN A 66 -3.34 4.55 -12.44
C GLN A 66 -1.87 4.80 -12.12
N PRO A 67 -1.18 3.88 -11.44
CA PRO A 67 0.25 4.03 -11.18
C PRO A 67 1.02 3.96 -12.50
N ALA A 68 2.10 4.73 -12.60
CA ALA A 68 2.99 4.76 -13.75
C ALA A 68 4.45 4.89 -13.29
N ILE A 69 5.36 4.20 -13.98
CA ILE A 69 6.80 4.31 -13.80
C ILE A 69 7.49 4.94 -15.00
N VAL A 70 6.83 4.92 -16.16
CA VAL A 70 7.33 5.59 -17.37
C VAL A 70 7.05 7.08 -17.26
N LYS A 71 8.09 7.87 -17.10
CA LYS A 71 7.99 9.32 -17.00
C LYS A 71 7.76 9.98 -18.37
N THR A 72 8.52 9.55 -19.38
CA THR A 72 8.50 10.17 -20.71
C THR A 72 8.92 9.15 -21.75
N ILE A 73 8.26 9.17 -22.91
CA ILE A 73 8.69 8.49 -24.14
C ILE A 73 8.92 9.57 -25.19
N LEU A 74 10.05 9.51 -25.88
CA LEU A 74 10.36 10.41 -26.98
C LEU A 74 10.20 9.70 -28.32
N ASN A 75 9.57 10.37 -29.27
CA ASN A 75 9.56 9.99 -30.67
C ASN A 75 10.94 10.18 -31.30
N SER A 76 11.14 9.64 -32.47
CA SER A 76 12.42 9.77 -33.23
C SER A 76 12.78 11.21 -33.60
N ASP A 77 11.81 12.11 -33.64
CA ASP A 77 11.97 13.55 -33.88
C ASP A 77 12.19 14.36 -32.59
N GLY A 78 12.26 13.68 -31.44
CA GLY A 78 12.45 14.30 -30.12
C GLY A 78 11.18 14.85 -29.46
N THR A 79 10.02 14.71 -30.07
CA THR A 79 8.74 15.10 -29.46
C THR A 79 8.33 14.11 -28.40
N GLU A 80 7.68 14.58 -27.34
CA GLU A 80 7.18 13.73 -26.25
C GLU A 80 5.85 13.07 -26.63
N VAL A 81 5.73 11.79 -26.32
CA VAL A 81 4.44 11.08 -26.33
C VAL A 81 3.68 11.48 -25.08
N SER A 82 2.41 11.84 -25.21
CA SER A 82 1.60 12.27 -24.08
C SER A 82 1.38 11.13 -23.08
N GLN A 83 1.23 11.46 -21.79
CA GLN A 83 0.90 10.46 -20.76
C GLN A 83 -0.42 9.74 -21.02
N GLU A 84 -1.36 10.41 -21.68
CA GLU A 84 -2.62 9.81 -22.09
C GLU A 84 -2.41 8.73 -23.16
N GLU A 85 -1.58 8.99 -24.18
CA GLU A 85 -1.25 8.00 -25.21
C GLU A 85 -0.51 6.79 -24.63
N ILE A 86 0.44 7.01 -23.70
CA ILE A 86 1.15 5.94 -23.00
C ILE A 86 0.14 5.08 -22.24
N ARG A 87 -0.75 5.70 -21.46
CA ARG A 87 -1.78 5.01 -20.68
C ARG A 87 -2.74 4.22 -21.56
N ASN A 88 -3.21 4.82 -22.65
CA ASN A 88 -4.09 4.16 -23.61
C ASN A 88 -3.43 2.95 -24.25
N PHE A 89 -2.15 3.06 -24.62
CA PHE A 89 -1.40 1.92 -25.15
C PHE A 89 -1.31 0.78 -24.12
N VAL A 90 -0.96 1.08 -22.87
CA VAL A 90 -0.85 0.09 -21.79
C VAL A 90 -2.22 -0.57 -21.53
N ASN A 91 -3.26 0.21 -21.39
CA ASN A 91 -4.60 -0.29 -21.13
C ASN A 91 -5.10 -1.20 -22.25
N ASN A 92 -4.92 -0.80 -23.51
CA ASN A 92 -5.26 -1.62 -24.67
C ASN A 92 -4.45 -2.93 -24.69
N LYS A 93 -3.15 -2.86 -24.40
CA LYS A 93 -2.27 -4.04 -24.35
C LYS A 93 -2.66 -5.03 -23.26
N LEU A 94 -3.10 -4.54 -22.12
CA LEU A 94 -3.50 -5.35 -20.96
C LEU A 94 -4.99 -5.70 -20.96
N GLY A 95 -5.78 -5.20 -21.91
CA GLY A 95 -7.22 -5.39 -21.96
C GLY A 95 -7.96 -4.70 -20.79
N ILE A 96 -7.38 -3.62 -20.25
CA ILE A 96 -8.00 -2.84 -19.20
C ILE A 96 -9.04 -1.91 -19.83
N THR A 97 -10.29 -2.16 -19.54
CA THR A 97 -11.40 -1.25 -19.89
C THR A 97 -11.57 -0.21 -18.79
N ASP A 98 -12.17 0.93 -19.14
CA ASP A 98 -12.46 2.00 -18.20
C ASP A 98 -13.16 1.46 -16.94
N GLN A 99 -12.60 1.77 -15.77
CA GLN A 99 -12.98 1.17 -14.50
C GLN A 99 -14.05 1.99 -13.76
N ASN A 100 -14.67 2.93 -14.44
CA ASN A 100 -15.79 3.66 -13.85
C ASN A 100 -17.00 2.71 -13.71
N ASP A 101 -17.15 2.16 -12.50
CA ASP A 101 -18.26 1.27 -12.15
C ASP A 101 -19.53 2.05 -11.72
N GLY A 102 -19.53 3.37 -11.87
CA GLY A 102 -20.65 4.25 -11.51
C GLY A 102 -20.86 4.36 -9.99
N ILE A 103 -19.96 3.84 -9.17
CA ILE A 103 -20.04 3.95 -7.72
C ILE A 103 -19.44 5.28 -7.29
N GLU A 104 -20.25 6.13 -6.67
CA GLU A 104 -19.78 7.32 -5.98
C GLU A 104 -19.53 7.00 -4.50
N ILE A 105 -18.32 7.30 -4.03
CA ILE A 105 -17.99 7.23 -2.62
C ILE A 105 -18.11 8.64 -2.07
N SER A 106 -18.91 8.81 -1.01
CA SER A 106 -19.10 10.13 -0.43
C SER A 106 -17.77 10.66 0.15
N ALA A 107 -17.52 11.96 -0.02
CA ALA A 107 -16.37 12.63 0.58
C ALA A 107 -16.34 12.44 2.10
N GLU A 108 -17.51 12.45 2.75
CA GLU A 108 -17.65 12.18 4.18
C GLU A 108 -17.09 10.80 4.56
N SER A 109 -17.40 9.75 3.80
CA SER A 109 -16.88 8.40 4.06
C SER A 109 -15.36 8.32 3.91
N ILE A 110 -14.79 9.05 2.94
CA ILE A 110 -13.34 9.14 2.75
C ILE A 110 -12.71 9.85 3.94
N GLU A 111 -13.26 10.99 4.37
CA GLU A 111 -12.71 11.74 5.51
C GLU A 111 -12.80 10.95 6.82
N ILE A 112 -13.89 10.21 7.06
CA ILE A 112 -13.99 9.30 8.21
C ILE A 112 -12.90 8.22 8.17
N ALA A 113 -12.63 7.66 6.99
CA ALA A 113 -11.58 6.65 6.82
C ALA A 113 -10.19 7.25 7.07
N LYS A 114 -9.91 8.43 6.52
CA LYS A 114 -8.65 9.16 6.73
C LYS A 114 -8.43 9.46 8.21
N GLU A 115 -9.46 9.96 8.89
CA GLU A 115 -9.41 10.26 10.31
C GLU A 115 -9.14 9.00 11.15
N GLY A 116 -9.81 7.89 10.86
CA GLY A 116 -9.52 6.61 11.51
C GLY A 116 -8.08 6.13 11.31
N MET A 117 -7.51 6.38 10.13
CA MET A 117 -6.10 6.10 9.85
C MET A 117 -5.17 7.04 10.63
N ARG A 118 -5.52 8.33 10.76
CA ARG A 118 -4.77 9.30 11.57
C ARG A 118 -4.74 8.87 13.04
N MET A 119 -5.89 8.52 13.60
CA MET A 119 -5.99 8.06 15.00
C MET A 119 -5.09 6.86 15.29
N ALA A 120 -4.90 5.95 14.35
CA ALA A 120 -4.04 4.77 14.53
C ALA A 120 -2.55 5.12 14.73
N THR A 121 -2.11 6.30 14.29
CA THR A 121 -0.71 6.76 14.35
C THR A 121 -0.51 7.88 15.38
N SER A 122 -1.53 8.70 15.65
CA SER A 122 -1.42 9.92 16.47
C SER A 122 -2.05 9.81 17.85
N GLU A 123 -2.97 8.88 18.09
CA GLU A 123 -3.67 8.80 19.37
C GLU A 123 -3.13 7.68 20.27
N ALA A 124 -3.09 7.95 21.57
CA ALA A 124 -2.71 6.94 22.57
C ALA A 124 -3.64 5.72 22.49
N GLY A 125 -3.08 4.55 22.29
CA GLY A 125 -3.80 3.31 22.02
C GLY A 125 -3.92 2.95 20.54
N GLY A 126 -3.57 3.85 19.64
CA GLY A 126 -3.42 3.55 18.21
C GLY A 126 -2.33 2.51 17.96
N THR A 127 -2.57 1.60 17.02
CA THR A 127 -1.68 0.44 16.79
C THR A 127 -0.27 0.81 16.31
N ALA A 128 -0.09 1.99 15.71
CA ALA A 128 1.21 2.51 15.29
C ALA A 128 1.64 3.77 16.09
N TYR A 129 0.89 4.14 17.13
CA TYR A 129 1.15 5.33 17.94
C TYR A 129 2.60 5.41 18.44
N ASN A 130 3.13 4.34 19.02
CA ASN A 130 4.49 4.35 19.58
C ASN A 130 5.59 4.58 18.52
N ILE A 131 5.30 4.30 17.26
CA ILE A 131 6.22 4.47 16.13
C ILE A 131 6.20 5.93 15.63
N PHE A 132 5.01 6.57 15.61
CA PHE A 132 4.81 7.86 14.98
C PHE A 132 4.58 9.03 15.96
N LYS A 133 4.35 8.80 17.25
CA LYS A 133 4.04 9.85 18.25
C LYS A 133 5.00 11.04 18.31
N ASN A 134 6.24 10.85 17.90
CA ASN A 134 7.26 11.90 17.85
C ASN A 134 7.65 12.25 16.40
N PHE A 135 6.95 11.73 15.40
CA PHE A 135 7.23 12.02 14.01
C PHE A 135 6.73 13.43 13.66
N ILE A 136 7.58 14.25 13.03
CA ILE A 136 7.29 15.69 12.83
C ILE A 136 6.14 15.90 11.85
N VAL A 137 6.05 15.05 10.82
CA VAL A 137 5.00 15.11 9.82
C VAL A 137 3.84 14.23 10.27
N GLU A 138 2.62 14.75 10.26
CA GLU A 138 1.46 13.96 10.64
C GLU A 138 1.17 12.89 9.58
N VAL A 139 1.12 11.64 10.05
CA VAL A 139 0.93 10.44 9.22
C VAL A 139 -0.43 9.84 9.50
N ALA A 140 -1.15 9.42 8.47
CA ALA A 140 -2.31 8.56 8.62
C ALA A 140 -1.95 7.16 8.12
N GLY A 141 -2.19 6.13 8.94
CA GLY A 141 -1.76 4.77 8.60
C GLY A 141 -2.62 3.68 9.22
N LYS A 142 -2.40 2.44 8.78
CA LYS A 142 -3.08 1.24 9.28
C LYS A 142 -2.13 0.04 9.27
N THR A 143 -2.00 -0.59 10.42
CA THR A 143 -1.30 -1.87 10.56
C THR A 143 -2.17 -3.03 10.09
N GLY A 144 -1.54 -4.08 9.57
CA GLY A 144 -2.18 -5.34 9.24
C GLY A 144 -1.27 -6.52 9.59
N SER A 145 -1.88 -7.61 10.02
CA SER A 145 -1.21 -8.91 10.17
C SER A 145 -2.04 -9.90 9.37
N ALA A 146 -1.53 -10.29 8.20
CA ALA A 146 -2.26 -11.16 7.28
C ALA A 146 -1.78 -12.60 7.44
N GLU A 147 -2.67 -13.45 7.92
CA GLU A 147 -2.44 -14.90 7.95
C GLU A 147 -2.38 -15.44 6.51
N THR A 148 -1.51 -16.42 6.30
CA THR A 148 -1.39 -17.11 5.02
C THR A 148 -2.05 -18.49 5.08
N ALA A 149 -2.12 -19.18 3.94
CA ALA A 149 -2.60 -20.56 3.91
C ALA A 149 -1.73 -21.54 4.73
N GLN A 150 -0.52 -21.15 5.11
CA GLN A 150 0.33 -21.87 6.04
C GLN A 150 0.09 -21.30 7.44
N SER A 151 -0.41 -22.11 8.37
CA SER A 151 -0.93 -21.72 9.68
C SER A 151 0.02 -20.90 10.56
N ASP A 152 1.33 -20.96 10.31
CA ASP A 152 2.34 -20.32 11.14
C ASP A 152 3.01 -19.12 10.47
N ILE A 153 2.58 -18.76 9.26
CA ILE A 153 3.16 -17.65 8.51
C ILE A 153 2.19 -16.48 8.49
N VAL A 154 2.62 -15.37 9.10
CA VAL A 154 1.88 -14.12 9.16
C VAL A 154 2.69 -13.03 8.46
N ASN A 155 2.13 -12.43 7.42
CA ASN A 155 2.72 -11.30 6.73
C ASN A 155 2.40 -10.00 7.47
N ALA A 156 3.43 -9.23 7.78
CA ALA A 156 3.26 -7.90 8.38
C ALA A 156 2.95 -6.87 7.29
N TRP A 157 1.89 -6.10 7.51
CA TRP A 157 1.49 -5.02 6.61
C TRP A 157 1.42 -3.69 7.35
N PHE A 158 1.83 -2.66 6.67
CA PHE A 158 1.52 -1.29 7.05
C PHE A 158 1.27 -0.45 5.80
N VAL A 159 0.25 0.37 5.87
CA VAL A 159 -0.08 1.34 4.83
C VAL A 159 -0.21 2.71 5.45
N CYS A 160 0.24 3.73 4.75
CA CYS A 160 0.10 5.10 5.22
C CYS A 160 0.13 6.10 4.07
N PHE A 161 -0.26 7.32 4.38
CA PHE A 161 0.00 8.50 3.57
C PHE A 161 0.44 9.65 4.48
N ALA A 162 1.17 10.59 3.91
CA ALA A 162 1.68 11.76 4.61
C ALA A 162 1.97 12.92 3.64
N PRO A 163 1.90 14.21 4.08
CA PRO A 163 1.25 14.67 5.31
C PRO A 163 -0.26 14.38 5.33
N PHE A 164 -0.89 14.40 6.50
CA PHE A 164 -2.33 14.12 6.63
C PHE A 164 -3.19 15.13 5.86
N ASP A 165 -2.94 16.44 6.07
CA ASP A 165 -3.76 17.50 5.50
C ASP A 165 -3.52 17.71 4.00
N ASN A 166 -2.30 17.50 3.53
CA ASN A 166 -1.94 17.64 2.11
C ASN A 166 -1.05 16.46 1.67
N PRO A 167 -1.62 15.29 1.37
CA PRO A 167 -0.87 14.10 1.07
C PRO A 167 0.04 14.24 -0.16
N GLU A 168 1.32 13.95 0.03
CA GLU A 168 2.35 13.96 -1.01
C GLU A 168 2.82 12.56 -1.37
N VAL A 169 2.74 11.63 -0.40
CA VAL A 169 3.21 10.25 -0.59
C VAL A 169 2.26 9.28 0.08
N ALA A 170 2.02 8.15 -0.59
CA ALA A 170 1.34 6.99 -0.04
C ALA A 170 2.28 5.78 -0.11
N ILE A 171 2.31 4.99 0.96
CA ILE A 171 3.22 3.86 1.12
C ILE A 171 2.43 2.62 1.49
N ALA A 172 2.79 1.49 0.88
CA ALA A 172 2.37 0.17 1.30
C ALA A 172 3.63 -0.68 1.53
N VAL A 173 3.79 -1.17 2.75
CA VAL A 173 4.88 -2.07 3.14
C VAL A 173 4.31 -3.43 3.46
N MET A 174 4.93 -4.47 2.90
CA MET A 174 4.66 -5.85 3.23
C MET A 174 5.96 -6.57 3.54
N ILE A 175 6.00 -7.27 4.67
CA ILE A 175 7.13 -8.11 5.08
C ILE A 175 6.61 -9.54 5.17
N GLU A 176 7.09 -10.40 4.27
CA GLU A 176 6.77 -11.82 4.30
C GLU A 176 7.26 -12.44 5.59
N ASN A 177 6.39 -13.22 6.24
CA ASN A 177 6.65 -13.82 7.55
C ASN A 177 7.14 -12.80 8.62
N GLY A 178 6.69 -11.56 8.49
CA GLY A 178 7.08 -10.46 9.37
C GLY A 178 6.33 -10.41 10.70
N GLY A 179 5.31 -11.25 10.90
CA GLY A 179 4.53 -11.33 12.13
C GLY A 179 3.64 -10.10 12.32
N HIS A 180 4.04 -9.18 13.16
CA HIS A 180 3.22 -8.00 13.50
C HIS A 180 3.44 -6.81 12.56
N GLY A 181 2.34 -6.12 12.22
CA GLY A 181 2.35 -4.94 11.35
C GLY A 181 3.22 -3.77 11.83
N ASN A 182 3.65 -3.77 13.09
CA ASN A 182 4.54 -2.74 13.64
C ASN A 182 5.89 -2.71 12.95
N TYR A 183 6.46 -3.86 12.58
CA TYR A 183 7.72 -3.90 11.83
C TYR A 183 7.60 -3.24 10.45
N ALA A 184 6.48 -3.46 9.78
CA ALA A 184 6.20 -2.79 8.52
C ALA A 184 6.00 -1.27 8.71
N ALA A 185 5.44 -0.83 9.86
CA ALA A 185 5.28 0.57 10.20
C ALA A 185 6.63 1.27 10.47
N GLU A 186 7.59 0.58 11.09
CA GLU A 186 8.96 1.09 11.29
C GLU A 186 9.65 1.33 9.93
N VAL A 187 9.56 0.38 9.00
CA VAL A 187 10.08 0.55 7.63
C VAL A 187 9.44 1.75 6.94
N ALA A 188 8.12 1.90 7.04
CA ALA A 188 7.43 3.05 6.45
C ALA A 188 7.88 4.38 7.07
N ARG A 189 8.09 4.43 8.39
CA ARG A 189 8.63 5.61 9.08
C ARG A 189 10.02 5.98 8.54
N ASP A 190 10.89 5.01 8.34
CA ASP A 190 12.25 5.26 7.87
C ASP A 190 12.24 5.76 6.41
N VAL A 191 11.35 5.22 5.55
CA VAL A 191 11.12 5.73 4.20
C VAL A 191 10.60 7.17 4.24
N LEU A 192 9.63 7.49 5.10
CA LEU A 192 9.11 8.85 5.26
C LEU A 192 10.17 9.81 5.79
N THR A 193 11.00 9.37 6.72
CA THR A 193 12.15 10.14 7.24
C THR A 193 13.09 10.56 6.10
N GLN A 194 13.40 9.63 5.21
CA GLN A 194 14.24 9.93 4.04
C GLN A 194 13.51 10.81 3.02
N TYR A 195 12.24 10.53 2.76
CA TYR A 195 11.44 11.28 1.79
C TYR A 195 11.31 12.77 2.16
N PHE A 196 11.04 13.07 3.43
CA PHE A 196 10.92 14.44 3.93
C PHE A 196 12.27 15.08 4.31
N GLY A 197 13.39 14.42 4.04
CA GLY A 197 14.73 14.94 4.33
C GLY A 197 14.98 15.15 5.83
N MET A 198 14.27 14.42 6.68
CA MET A 198 14.49 14.43 8.12
C MET A 198 15.75 13.62 8.42
N ASN A 199 16.88 14.30 8.67
CA ASN A 199 18.10 13.63 9.07
C ASN A 199 17.86 12.89 10.39
N VAL A 200 17.87 11.57 10.34
CA VAL A 200 18.11 10.78 11.55
C VAL A 200 19.53 11.10 11.98
N VAL A 201 19.67 11.81 13.08
CA VAL A 201 20.93 11.79 13.80
C VAL A 201 21.02 10.37 14.35
N GLU A 202 21.64 9.46 13.59
CA GLU A 202 22.05 8.19 14.13
C GLU A 202 22.99 8.48 15.31
N GLU A 203 22.51 8.32 16.53
CA GLU A 203 23.39 7.86 17.57
C GLU A 203 23.85 6.46 17.11
N VAL A 204 24.99 6.42 16.42
CA VAL A 204 25.71 5.19 16.12
C VAL A 204 26.05 4.59 17.47
N SER A 205 25.20 3.70 17.98
CA SER A 205 25.62 2.82 19.04
C SER A 205 26.69 1.91 18.43
N GLU A 206 27.93 2.08 18.86
CA GLU A 206 29.09 1.25 18.54
C GLU A 206 28.93 -0.19 19.05
N SER A 207 27.94 -0.92 18.56
CA SER A 207 27.74 -2.33 18.92
C SER A 207 27.25 -3.20 17.76
N LEU A 208 27.64 -2.88 16.54
CA LEU A 208 27.63 -3.85 15.47
C LEU A 208 29.04 -4.49 15.39
N THR A 209 29.32 -5.41 16.32
CA THR A 209 30.36 -6.42 16.09
C THR A 209 29.96 -7.22 14.87
N ALA A 210 30.75 -7.09 13.81
CA ALA A 210 30.61 -7.84 12.60
C ALA A 210 30.41 -9.33 12.90
N ILE A 211 29.28 -9.89 12.47
CA ILE A 211 29.09 -11.33 12.44
C ILE A 211 29.99 -11.86 11.34
N PRO A 212 31.00 -12.69 11.63
CA PRO A 212 31.86 -13.22 10.58
C PRO A 212 31.04 -14.17 9.71
N TYR A 213 31.03 -13.89 8.42
CA TYR A 213 30.50 -14.77 7.38
C TYR A 213 31.37 -16.04 7.36
N THR A 214 30.90 -17.13 7.93
CA THR A 214 31.52 -18.43 7.79
C THR A 214 30.97 -19.11 6.57
N GLU A 215 31.80 -19.20 5.52
CA GLU A 215 31.61 -20.16 4.43
C GLU A 215 31.43 -21.58 5.02
N GLN A 216 30.25 -22.15 4.80
CA GLN A 216 30.07 -23.61 4.80
C GLN A 216 29.35 -24.02 3.52
N MET A 217 30.14 -24.10 2.45
CA MET A 217 29.87 -25.02 1.35
C MET A 217 30.87 -26.17 1.45
N ARG A 218 30.36 -27.32 1.86
CA ARG A 218 30.84 -28.66 1.44
C ARG A 218 29.72 -29.66 1.51
#